data_591d11bad953150578b0836edb642559
#
_entry.id   591d11bad953150578b0836edb642559
#
_cell.length_a   1.000
_cell.length_b   1.000
_cell.length_c   1.000
_cell.angle_alpha   90.00
_cell.angle_beta   90.00
_cell.angle_gamma   90.00
#
_symmetry.space_group_name_H-M   'P 1'
#
loop_
_entity.id
_entity.type
_entity.pdbx_description
1 polymer ?
#
loop_
_entity_poly.entity_id
_entity_poly.type
_entity_poly.pdbx_seq_one_letter_code
_entity_poly.pdbx_strand_id
1 'polypeptide(L)'
;TAIDLSDGQIPFSTLSLQEDDVAVIAVPSYGGRVPQPAVDRLSAINGNHARAILICVYGNRAVEDALVELQDTAEAAGFHVVAAISAIARHSIVHEIAAGRPDAQDQKTLSEFAGQIKKKLDACDRSVPSIPGSRPYKNRGVSAMLPKPDQHWTLISVFPACAVSLSVRTPQERQTKSISPLSAPC
;
A
#
# COMPACT_ATOMS: atom_id res chain seq x y z
N THR A 1 13.58 -0.76 3.03
CA THR A 1 13.57 0.54 2.32
C THR A 1 12.13 1.00 2.13
N ALA A 2 11.86 2.30 2.33
CA ALA A 2 10.58 2.93 2.06
C ALA A 2 10.72 3.83 0.83
N ILE A 3 9.74 3.76 -0.08
CA ILE A 3 9.67 4.52 -1.33
C ILE A 3 8.35 5.27 -1.35
N ASP A 4 8.38 6.59 -1.46
CA ASP A 4 7.17 7.42 -1.52
C ASP A 4 6.71 7.58 -2.97
N LEU A 5 5.59 6.94 -3.32
CA LEU A 5 4.99 7.09 -4.65
C LEU A 5 4.39 8.50 -4.88
N SER A 6 4.35 9.39 -3.91
CA SER A 6 3.95 10.78 -4.11
C SER A 6 5.11 11.67 -4.56
N ASP A 7 6.36 11.25 -4.33
CA ASP A 7 7.57 12.00 -4.71
C ASP A 7 7.86 11.86 -6.22
N GLY A 8 7.61 12.89 -6.97
CA GLY A 8 7.89 12.95 -8.41
C GLY A 8 9.38 13.03 -8.79
N GLN A 9 10.29 13.14 -7.84
CA GLN A 9 11.73 13.19 -8.10
C GLN A 9 12.39 11.81 -8.15
N ILE A 10 11.67 10.78 -7.68
CA ILE A 10 12.19 9.40 -7.68
C ILE A 10 12.14 8.83 -9.11
N PRO A 11 13.26 8.32 -9.65
CA PRO A 11 13.27 7.67 -10.97
C PRO A 11 12.71 6.22 -10.86
N PHE A 12 11.39 6.07 -10.77
CA PHE A 12 10.73 4.79 -10.53
C PHE A 12 11.10 3.71 -11.54
N SER A 13 11.38 4.07 -12.79
CA SER A 13 11.80 3.11 -13.84
C SER A 13 13.17 2.47 -13.59
N THR A 14 13.97 3.00 -12.68
CA THR A 14 15.25 2.39 -12.29
C THR A 14 15.13 1.44 -11.11
N LEU A 15 13.96 1.38 -10.49
CA LEU A 15 13.71 0.53 -9.34
C LEU A 15 13.35 -0.89 -9.79
N SER A 16 14.07 -1.86 -9.27
CA SER A 16 13.80 -3.28 -9.48
C SER A 16 13.94 -4.02 -8.15
N LEU A 17 12.99 -4.91 -7.88
CA LEU A 17 13.02 -5.78 -6.71
C LEU A 17 13.73 -7.10 -7.04
N GLN A 18 14.06 -7.86 -6.00
CA GLN A 18 14.48 -9.25 -6.14
C GLN A 18 13.27 -10.17 -5.92
N GLU A 19 13.28 -11.37 -6.50
CA GLU A 19 12.16 -12.32 -6.40
C GLU A 19 11.84 -12.71 -4.95
N ASP A 20 12.84 -12.75 -4.07
CA ASP A 20 12.69 -13.05 -2.66
C ASP A 20 12.29 -11.86 -1.80
N ASP A 21 12.23 -10.65 -2.35
CA ASP A 21 11.72 -9.48 -1.65
C ASP A 21 10.21 -9.58 -1.35
N VAL A 22 9.78 -8.83 -0.32
CA VAL A 22 8.38 -8.60 -0.01
C VAL A 22 8.10 -7.10 -0.06
N ALA A 23 7.21 -6.70 -0.94
CA ALA A 23 6.74 -5.31 -1.07
C ALA A 23 5.41 -5.12 -0.33
N VAL A 24 5.30 -4.09 0.50
CA VAL A 24 4.03 -3.60 1.02
C VAL A 24 3.67 -2.34 0.24
N ILE A 25 2.62 -2.41 -0.56
CA ILE A 25 2.18 -1.33 -1.45
C ILE A 25 0.88 -0.74 -0.89
N ALA A 26 0.94 0.51 -0.40
CA ALA A 26 -0.18 1.18 0.23
C ALA A 26 -0.62 2.40 -0.59
N VAL A 27 -1.91 2.50 -0.91
CA VAL A 27 -2.51 3.61 -1.65
C VAL A 27 -3.83 4.04 -1.02
N PRO A 28 -4.26 5.30 -1.18
CA PRO A 28 -5.61 5.72 -0.83
C PRO A 28 -6.61 5.36 -1.93
N SER A 29 -7.90 5.21 -1.56
CA SER A 29 -9.01 5.20 -2.50
C SER A 29 -9.52 6.63 -2.70
N TYR A 30 -9.36 7.19 -3.89
CA TYR A 30 -9.93 8.49 -4.28
C TYR A 30 -11.04 8.31 -5.31
N GLY A 31 -12.27 8.56 -4.88
CA GLY A 31 -13.43 8.33 -5.72
C GLY A 31 -13.61 6.86 -6.13
N GLY A 32 -13.10 5.92 -5.34
CA GLY A 32 -13.17 4.49 -5.60
C GLY A 32 -12.10 3.96 -6.57
N ARG A 33 -11.06 4.72 -6.83
CA ARG A 33 -9.95 4.39 -7.73
C ARG A 33 -8.60 4.67 -7.09
N VAL A 34 -7.56 4.03 -7.56
CA VAL A 34 -6.17 4.38 -7.21
C VAL A 34 -5.83 5.74 -7.81
N PRO A 35 -5.16 6.67 -7.11
CA PRO A 35 -4.70 7.92 -7.71
C PRO A 35 -3.83 7.67 -8.95
N GLN A 36 -4.11 8.38 -10.06
CA GLN A 36 -3.41 8.15 -11.33
C GLN A 36 -1.88 8.25 -11.20
N PRO A 37 -1.30 9.24 -10.49
CA PRO A 37 0.15 9.29 -10.32
C PRO A 37 0.73 8.05 -9.61
N ALA A 38 -0.04 7.41 -8.71
CA ALA A 38 0.40 6.17 -8.06
C ALA A 38 0.37 4.99 -9.03
N VAL A 39 -0.66 4.91 -9.90
CA VAL A 39 -0.73 3.91 -10.98
C VAL A 39 0.47 4.05 -11.90
N ASP A 40 0.72 5.27 -12.42
CA ASP A 40 1.79 5.53 -13.38
C ASP A 40 3.17 5.17 -12.83
N ARG A 41 3.42 5.52 -11.57
CA ARG A 41 4.71 5.29 -10.90
C ARG A 41 4.90 3.84 -10.50
N LEU A 42 3.87 3.18 -9.97
CA LEU A 42 3.92 1.75 -9.66
C LEU A 42 4.16 0.92 -10.92
N SER A 43 3.50 1.28 -12.03
CA SER A 43 3.68 0.61 -13.33
C SER A 43 5.10 0.77 -13.90
N ALA A 44 5.86 1.77 -13.45
CA ALA A 44 7.24 1.98 -13.90
C ALA A 44 8.27 1.12 -13.12
N ILE A 45 7.89 0.54 -11.99
CA ILE A 45 8.76 -0.30 -11.15
C ILE A 45 8.81 -1.71 -11.74
N ASN A 46 9.99 -2.32 -11.74
CA ASN A 46 10.11 -3.76 -12.05
C ASN A 46 9.93 -4.60 -10.79
N GLY A 47 8.77 -5.22 -10.66
CA GLY A 47 8.42 -6.07 -9.52
C GLY A 47 9.16 -7.40 -9.46
N ASN A 48 9.66 -7.90 -10.61
CA ASN A 48 10.51 -9.10 -10.72
C ASN A 48 10.02 -10.31 -9.89
N HIS A 49 8.71 -10.57 -9.93
CA HIS A 49 8.02 -11.63 -9.18
C HIS A 49 8.12 -11.54 -7.66
N ALA A 50 8.60 -10.41 -7.11
CA ALA A 50 8.56 -10.14 -5.67
C ALA A 50 7.14 -10.25 -5.14
N ARG A 51 6.99 -10.78 -3.93
CA ARG A 51 5.67 -10.91 -3.28
C ARG A 51 5.15 -9.54 -2.86
N ALA A 52 3.91 -9.24 -3.19
CA ALA A 52 3.27 -7.97 -2.85
C ALA A 52 2.10 -8.15 -1.87
N ILE A 53 2.05 -7.28 -0.87
CA ILE A 53 0.95 -7.08 0.06
C ILE A 53 0.32 -5.74 -0.30
N LEU A 54 -0.95 -5.75 -0.69
CA LEU A 54 -1.66 -4.55 -1.10
C LEU A 54 -2.47 -3.97 0.05
N ILE A 55 -2.41 -2.66 0.23
CA ILE A 55 -3.20 -1.95 1.24
C ILE A 55 -3.93 -0.79 0.56
N CYS A 56 -5.26 -0.78 0.64
CA CYS A 56 -6.05 0.36 0.20
C CYS A 56 -6.64 1.07 1.41
N VAL A 57 -6.27 2.34 1.63
CA VAL A 57 -6.79 3.17 2.71
C VAL A 57 -7.99 3.97 2.21
N TYR A 58 -9.10 3.96 2.93
CA TYR A 58 -10.32 4.66 2.53
C TYR A 58 -11.02 5.36 3.69
N GLY A 59 -11.81 6.39 3.36
CA GLY A 59 -12.50 7.27 4.31
C GLY A 59 -13.91 6.81 4.68
N ASN A 60 -14.15 5.52 4.91
CA ASN A 60 -15.41 4.93 5.38
C ASN A 60 -16.63 5.08 4.43
N ARG A 61 -16.46 5.49 3.18
CA ARG A 61 -17.55 5.47 2.22
C ARG A 61 -17.61 4.11 1.49
N ALA A 62 -16.61 3.86 0.65
CA ALA A 62 -16.43 2.60 -0.06
C ALA A 62 -15.00 2.52 -0.62
N VAL A 63 -14.46 1.31 -0.75
CA VAL A 63 -13.20 1.04 -1.45
C VAL A 63 -13.43 1.02 -2.96
N GLU A 64 -14.62 0.55 -3.37
CA GLU A 64 -15.03 0.36 -4.76
C GLU A 64 -13.98 -0.43 -5.55
N ASP A 65 -13.50 0.07 -6.69
CA ASP A 65 -12.56 -0.66 -7.55
C ASP A 65 -11.07 -0.38 -7.24
N ALA A 66 -10.78 0.45 -6.22
CA ALA A 66 -9.40 0.85 -5.94
C ALA A 66 -8.47 -0.34 -5.62
N LEU A 67 -8.96 -1.34 -4.88
CA LEU A 67 -8.12 -2.47 -4.48
C LEU A 67 -7.88 -3.45 -5.64
N VAL A 68 -8.88 -3.68 -6.48
CA VAL A 68 -8.74 -4.53 -7.67
C VAL A 68 -7.91 -3.85 -8.76
N GLU A 69 -8.01 -2.52 -8.91
CA GLU A 69 -7.14 -1.75 -9.79
C GLU A 69 -5.68 -1.79 -9.31
N LEU A 70 -5.46 -1.70 -7.98
CA LEU A 70 -4.13 -1.82 -7.41
C LEU A 70 -3.53 -3.20 -7.68
N GLN A 71 -4.33 -4.27 -7.58
CA GLN A 71 -3.91 -5.62 -7.92
C GLN A 71 -3.45 -5.69 -9.38
N ASP A 72 -4.30 -5.29 -10.31
CA ASP A 72 -3.99 -5.36 -11.73
C ASP A 72 -2.74 -4.54 -12.09
N THR A 73 -2.58 -3.35 -11.46
CA THR A 73 -1.40 -2.51 -11.65
C THR A 73 -0.13 -3.17 -11.12
N ALA A 74 -0.18 -3.76 -9.93
CA ALA A 74 0.97 -4.45 -9.34
C ALA A 74 1.35 -5.71 -10.15
N GLU A 75 0.37 -6.52 -10.56
CA GLU A 75 0.60 -7.71 -11.37
C GLU A 75 1.19 -7.34 -12.74
N ALA A 76 0.69 -6.28 -13.38
CA ALA A 76 1.24 -5.77 -14.64
C ALA A 76 2.68 -5.24 -14.49
N ALA A 77 3.03 -4.71 -13.32
CA ALA A 77 4.40 -4.31 -12.97
C ALA A 77 5.32 -5.49 -12.57
N GLY A 78 4.83 -6.72 -12.66
CA GLY A 78 5.59 -7.94 -12.39
C GLY A 78 5.62 -8.38 -10.93
N PHE A 79 4.80 -7.81 -10.05
CA PHE A 79 4.68 -8.31 -8.68
C PHE A 79 3.78 -9.54 -8.61
N HIS A 80 3.99 -10.37 -7.59
CA HIS A 80 3.13 -11.49 -7.26
C HIS A 80 2.31 -11.16 -6.01
N VAL A 81 1.02 -10.87 -6.18
CA VAL A 81 0.14 -10.45 -5.09
C VAL A 81 -0.23 -11.63 -4.19
N VAL A 82 0.17 -11.58 -2.92
CA VAL A 82 -0.09 -12.65 -1.95
C VAL A 82 -1.11 -12.26 -0.88
N ALA A 83 -1.35 -10.97 -0.66
CA ALA A 83 -2.35 -10.48 0.29
C ALA A 83 -2.89 -9.12 -0.14
N ALA A 84 -4.13 -8.83 0.26
CA ALA A 84 -4.75 -7.53 0.04
C ALA A 84 -5.66 -7.20 1.23
N ILE A 85 -5.59 -5.96 1.73
CA ILE A 85 -6.43 -5.46 2.81
C ILE A 85 -6.97 -4.07 2.49
N SER A 86 -8.16 -3.76 2.99
CA SER A 86 -8.67 -2.40 3.05
C SER A 86 -8.59 -1.90 4.48
N ALA A 87 -8.07 -0.69 4.66
CA ALA A 87 -7.90 -0.06 5.98
C ALA A 87 -8.72 1.22 6.06
N ILE A 88 -9.53 1.34 7.11
CA ILE A 88 -10.33 2.55 7.33
C ILE A 88 -9.47 3.66 7.94
N ALA A 89 -9.69 4.89 7.48
CA ALA A 89 -9.12 6.09 8.07
C ALA A 89 -10.16 7.22 8.06
N ARG A 90 -9.88 8.30 8.78
CA ARG A 90 -10.67 9.51 8.71
C ARG A 90 -10.78 10.01 7.26
N HIS A 91 -11.98 10.40 6.84
CA HIS A 91 -12.21 10.91 5.48
C HIS A 91 -11.40 12.19 5.23
N SER A 92 -10.69 12.25 4.11
CA SER A 92 -9.73 13.33 3.82
C SER A 92 -10.38 14.69 3.50
N ILE A 93 -11.66 14.72 3.12
CA ILE A 93 -12.38 15.94 2.74
C ILE A 93 -13.46 16.26 3.79
N VAL A 94 -14.28 15.28 4.17
CA VAL A 94 -15.37 15.44 5.12
C VAL A 94 -14.93 14.83 6.45
N HIS A 95 -14.33 15.65 7.29
CA HIS A 95 -13.59 15.20 8.48
C HIS A 95 -14.47 14.60 9.58
N GLU A 96 -15.77 14.80 9.51
CA GLU A 96 -16.78 14.20 10.40
C GLU A 96 -16.99 12.71 10.10
N ILE A 97 -16.75 12.29 8.85
CA ILE A 97 -16.86 10.89 8.45
C ILE A 97 -15.63 10.13 8.94
N ALA A 98 -15.88 9.07 9.69
CA ALA A 98 -14.84 8.27 10.33
C ALA A 98 -13.90 9.11 11.23
N ALA A 99 -14.42 10.14 11.89
CA ALA A 99 -13.68 10.89 12.90
C ALA A 99 -13.14 9.93 13.98
N GLY A 100 -11.86 10.09 14.33
CA GLY A 100 -11.19 9.19 15.29
C GLY A 100 -10.73 7.83 14.72
N ARG A 101 -10.90 7.57 13.41
CA ARG A 101 -10.38 6.34 12.78
C ARG A 101 -9.00 6.57 12.15
N PRO A 102 -8.07 5.56 12.19
CA PRO A 102 -8.25 4.26 12.84
C PRO A 102 -8.25 4.35 14.37
N ASP A 103 -9.16 3.63 15.01
CA ASP A 103 -9.25 3.50 16.46
C ASP A 103 -8.51 2.25 16.99
N ALA A 104 -8.63 1.97 18.29
CA ALA A 104 -7.97 0.82 18.91
C ALA A 104 -8.47 -0.52 18.35
N GLN A 105 -9.75 -0.61 17.94
CA GLN A 105 -10.29 -1.82 17.33
C GLN A 105 -9.74 -2.02 15.92
N ASP A 106 -9.58 -0.94 15.16
CA ASP A 106 -8.94 -0.99 13.84
C ASP A 106 -7.49 -1.45 13.94
N GLN A 107 -6.75 -0.89 14.92
CA GLN A 107 -5.35 -1.27 15.16
C GLN A 107 -5.23 -2.75 15.51
N LYS A 108 -6.14 -3.29 16.34
CA LYS A 108 -6.21 -4.70 16.66
C LYS A 108 -6.46 -5.54 15.41
N THR A 109 -7.46 -5.18 14.61
CA THR A 109 -7.81 -5.88 13.35
C THR A 109 -6.64 -5.87 12.36
N LEU A 110 -5.98 -4.72 12.19
CA LEU A 110 -4.79 -4.62 11.31
C LEU A 110 -3.63 -5.48 11.83
N SER A 111 -3.45 -5.58 13.15
CA SER A 111 -2.44 -6.44 13.76
C SER A 111 -2.74 -7.93 13.54
N GLU A 112 -4.01 -8.31 13.61
CA GLU A 112 -4.46 -9.68 13.30
C GLU A 112 -4.21 -10.02 11.83
N PHE A 113 -4.53 -9.12 10.89
CA PHE A 113 -4.21 -9.29 9.46
C PHE A 113 -2.70 -9.40 9.23
N ALA A 114 -1.90 -8.56 9.88
CA ALA A 114 -0.45 -8.65 9.80
C ALA A 114 0.07 -10.01 10.26
N GLY A 115 -0.49 -10.56 11.35
CA GLY A 115 -0.17 -11.91 11.83
C GLY A 115 -0.54 -13.02 10.84
N GLN A 116 -1.70 -12.91 10.19
CA GLN A 116 -2.13 -13.87 9.15
C GLN A 116 -1.24 -13.80 7.92
N ILE A 117 -0.92 -12.59 7.45
CA ILE A 117 -0.03 -12.36 6.31
C ILE A 117 1.37 -12.93 6.61
N LYS A 118 1.90 -12.67 7.82
CA LYS A 118 3.18 -13.23 8.23
C LYS A 118 3.17 -14.76 8.16
N LYS A 119 2.15 -15.44 8.71
CA LYS A 119 2.03 -16.89 8.63
C LYS A 119 2.01 -17.40 7.19
N LYS A 120 1.29 -16.69 6.29
CA LYS A 120 1.24 -17.01 4.87
C LYS A 120 2.61 -16.89 4.20
N LEU A 121 3.34 -15.83 4.52
CA LEU A 121 4.70 -15.61 4.01
C LEU A 121 5.68 -16.68 4.52
N ASP A 122 5.62 -17.02 5.82
CA ASP A 122 6.48 -18.04 6.45
C ASP A 122 6.20 -19.44 5.87
N ALA A 123 4.94 -19.72 5.50
CA ALA A 123 4.54 -20.96 4.83
C ALA A 123 4.88 -21.00 3.33
N CYS A 124 5.51 -19.95 2.79
CA CYS A 124 5.76 -19.79 1.35
C CYS A 124 4.49 -19.94 0.49
N ASP A 125 3.30 -19.64 1.06
CA ASP A 125 2.04 -19.71 0.35
C ASP A 125 1.95 -18.55 -0.65
N ARG A 126 1.94 -18.88 -1.93
CA ARG A 126 1.86 -17.92 -3.06
C ARG A 126 0.43 -17.82 -3.63
N SER A 127 -0.59 -18.34 -2.96
CA SER A 127 -1.96 -18.22 -3.45
C SER A 127 -2.38 -16.75 -3.56
N VAL A 128 -2.97 -16.40 -4.73
CA VAL A 128 -3.46 -15.04 -5.01
C VAL A 128 -4.81 -14.83 -4.32
N PRO A 129 -5.02 -13.73 -3.57
CA PRO A 129 -6.30 -13.47 -2.93
C PRO A 129 -7.38 -13.10 -3.95
N SER A 130 -8.63 -13.50 -3.70
CA SER A 130 -9.77 -12.99 -4.45
C SER A 130 -10.11 -11.59 -3.94
N ILE A 131 -10.02 -10.59 -4.82
CA ILE A 131 -10.29 -9.19 -4.48
C ILE A 131 -11.61 -8.76 -5.14
N PRO A 132 -12.59 -8.27 -4.37
CA PRO A 132 -13.83 -7.77 -4.94
C PRO A 132 -13.60 -6.46 -5.72
N GLY A 133 -14.35 -6.27 -6.81
CA GLY A 133 -14.31 -5.08 -7.66
C GLY A 133 -14.82 -5.40 -9.05
N SER A 134 -14.97 -4.38 -9.87
CA SER A 134 -15.49 -4.50 -11.23
C SER A 134 -14.40 -4.30 -12.28
N ARG A 135 -14.44 -5.08 -13.34
CA ARG A 135 -13.69 -4.85 -14.57
C ARG A 135 -14.67 -4.80 -15.76
N PRO A 136 -14.78 -3.67 -16.49
CA PRO A 136 -13.99 -2.43 -16.37
C PRO A 136 -14.31 -1.68 -15.08
N TYR A 137 -13.29 -0.96 -14.57
CA TYR A 137 -13.44 -0.12 -13.38
C TYR A 137 -14.40 1.04 -13.61
N LYS A 138 -15.01 1.54 -12.54
CA LYS A 138 -15.78 2.78 -12.60
C LYS A 138 -14.96 3.95 -13.17
N ASN A 139 -15.64 4.91 -13.79
CA ASN A 139 -14.98 6.10 -14.30
C ASN A 139 -14.32 6.91 -13.18
N ARG A 140 -13.13 7.44 -13.42
CA ARG A 140 -12.44 8.33 -12.48
C ARG A 140 -13.24 9.61 -12.30
N GLY A 141 -13.60 9.94 -11.08
CA GLY A 141 -14.10 11.28 -10.75
C GLY A 141 -12.96 12.32 -10.84
N VAL A 142 -13.31 13.59 -10.98
CA VAL A 142 -12.34 14.71 -11.08
C VAL A 142 -11.37 14.74 -9.88
N SER A 143 -11.84 14.37 -8.68
CA SER A 143 -11.01 14.31 -7.47
C SER A 143 -9.89 13.27 -7.51
N ALA A 144 -10.01 12.23 -8.34
CA ALA A 144 -8.98 11.18 -8.48
C ALA A 144 -7.84 11.58 -9.42
N MET A 145 -8.01 12.66 -10.17
CA MET A 145 -7.06 13.14 -11.18
C MET A 145 -6.10 14.23 -10.66
N LEU A 146 -6.46 14.91 -9.57
CA LEU A 146 -5.67 16.04 -9.07
C LEU A 146 -4.81 15.58 -7.88
N PRO A 147 -3.47 15.64 -7.98
CA PRO A 147 -2.61 15.48 -6.81
C PRO A 147 -2.83 16.66 -5.86
N LYS A 148 -3.07 16.38 -4.60
CA LYS A 148 -3.06 17.43 -3.56
C LYS A 148 -1.61 17.62 -3.11
N PRO A 149 -1.04 18.84 -3.17
CA PRO A 149 0.38 19.08 -3.00
C PRO A 149 0.93 18.78 -1.60
N ASP A 150 0.09 18.60 -0.61
CA ASP A 150 0.43 18.44 0.82
C ASP A 150 0.14 17.05 1.40
N GLN A 151 -0.23 16.08 0.58
CA GLN A 151 -0.55 14.72 1.03
C GLN A 151 0.51 13.70 0.62
N HIS A 152 1.35 13.30 1.57
CA HIS A 152 2.17 12.08 1.45
C HIS A 152 1.28 10.86 1.70
N TRP A 153 0.82 10.17 0.65
CA TRP A 153 -0.24 9.18 0.77
C TRP A 153 0.05 7.83 0.14
N THR A 154 1.27 7.61 -0.30
CA THR A 154 1.58 6.32 -0.91
C THR A 154 2.99 5.87 -0.54
N LEU A 155 3.09 4.70 0.07
CA LEU A 155 4.35 4.14 0.52
C LEU A 155 4.50 2.73 -0.05
N ILE A 156 5.64 2.47 -0.69
CA ILE A 156 6.13 1.11 -0.90
C ILE A 156 7.22 0.86 0.13
N SER A 157 7.02 -0.14 0.97
CA SER A 157 8.07 -0.64 1.86
C SER A 157 8.55 -1.98 1.36
N VAL A 158 9.84 -2.08 1.07
CA VAL A 158 10.49 -3.31 0.60
C VAL A 158 11.30 -3.93 1.75
N PHE A 159 11.08 -5.21 1.98
CA PHE A 159 11.78 -5.99 3.01
C PHE A 159 12.40 -7.24 2.36
N PRO A 160 13.65 -7.62 2.71
CA PRO A 160 14.18 -8.94 2.39
C PRO A 160 13.34 -10.01 3.09
N ALA A 161 13.23 -11.20 2.50
CA ALA A 161 12.35 -12.27 2.95
C ALA A 161 12.50 -12.67 4.42
N CYS A 162 13.71 -12.53 4.99
CA CYS A 162 13.99 -12.87 6.39
C CYS A 162 13.71 -11.73 7.40
N ALA A 163 13.29 -10.53 6.96
CA ALA A 163 13.14 -9.35 7.82
C ALA A 163 11.71 -8.81 7.93
N VAL A 164 10.68 -9.63 7.63
CA VAL A 164 9.28 -9.15 7.67
C VAL A 164 8.80 -8.98 9.10
N SER A 165 9.07 -7.81 9.68
CA SER A 165 8.39 -7.30 10.87
C SER A 165 7.35 -6.27 10.40
N LEU A 166 6.08 -6.67 10.30
CA LEU A 166 4.98 -5.79 9.99
C LEU A 166 4.63 -4.96 11.24
N SER A 167 5.24 -3.79 11.39
CA SER A 167 4.80 -2.81 12.37
C SER A 167 3.88 -1.78 11.69
N VAL A 168 2.63 -1.69 12.13
CA VAL A 168 1.70 -0.64 11.73
C VAL A 168 2.09 0.64 12.49
N ARG A 169 2.74 1.60 11.82
CA ARG A 169 3.01 2.92 12.39
C ARG A 169 1.91 3.88 12.01
N THR A 170 1.34 4.54 12.99
CA THR A 170 0.35 5.61 12.77
C THR A 170 1.03 6.89 12.25
N PRO A 171 0.30 7.79 11.54
CA PRO A 171 0.85 9.04 11.01
C PRO A 171 1.45 9.98 12.07
N GLN A 172 1.07 9.85 13.34
CA GLN A 172 1.58 10.69 14.44
C GLN A 172 3.03 10.37 14.86
N GLU A 173 3.52 9.16 14.58
CA GLU A 173 4.89 8.77 14.96
C GLU A 173 5.97 9.27 13.98
N ARG A 174 5.60 9.91 12.88
CA ARG A 174 6.55 10.40 11.86
C ARG A 174 7.21 11.74 12.19
N GLN A 175 6.74 12.48 13.19
CA GLN A 175 7.27 13.81 13.51
C GLN A 175 8.49 13.80 14.44
N THR A 176 8.90 12.68 14.97
CA THR A 176 10.05 12.61 15.89
C THR A 176 10.89 11.37 15.64
N LYS A 177 11.77 11.37 14.63
CA LYS A 177 13.12 10.77 14.73
C LYS A 177 13.88 10.86 13.40
N SER A 178 14.96 11.62 13.44
CA SER A 178 16.10 11.52 12.53
C SER A 178 16.68 10.10 12.63
N ILE A 179 16.91 9.48 11.48
CA ILE A 179 17.45 8.12 11.39
C ILE A 179 18.96 8.22 11.48
N SER A 180 19.54 7.71 12.58
CA SER A 180 20.94 7.33 12.61
C SER A 180 21.11 5.92 12.02
N PRO A 181 22.15 5.64 11.22
CA PRO A 181 22.35 4.34 10.62
C PRO A 181 22.80 3.33 11.66
N LEU A 182 22.12 2.21 11.77
CA LEU A 182 22.57 1.04 12.52
C LEU A 182 23.46 0.19 11.62
N SER A 183 24.73 0.10 12.03
CA SER A 183 25.73 -0.82 11.50
C SER A 183 25.30 -2.28 11.73
N ALA A 184 25.54 -3.12 10.72
CA ALA A 184 25.48 -4.57 10.78
C ALA A 184 26.52 -5.16 11.76
N PRO A 185 26.42 -6.42 12.21
CA PRO A 185 26.91 -7.49 11.34
C PRO A 185 26.19 -8.85 11.43
N CYS A 186 26.49 -9.69 10.46
CA CYS A 186 26.32 -11.13 10.21
C CYS A 186 25.00 -11.58 9.69
#